data_c29a470707c12049e0190cf9cb82df1e
#
_entry.id   c29a470707c12049e0190cf9cb82df1e
#
_cell.length_a   1.000
_cell.length_b   1.000
_cell.length_c   1.000
_cell.angle_alpha   90.00
_cell.angle_beta   90.00
_cell.angle_gamma   90.00
#
_symmetry.space_group_name_H-M   'P 1'
#
loop_
_entity.id
_entity.type
_entity.pdbx_description
1 polymer ?
#
loop_
_entity_poly.entity_id
_entity_poly.type
_entity_poly.pdbx_seq_one_letter_code
_entity_poly.pdbx_strand_id
1 'polypeptide(L)'
;RGRQTAAVEQLAELLDEAAAPVAIADLALFEVLRGFRHEHDYVAADSVMRALDVIAIGGDAICRAAAQHYRELRARGVTIASPIDVLQATYCIEHNHALLHNDRDFDAMESLRGLKVWRH
;
A
#
# COMPACT_ATOMS: atom_id res chain seq x y z
N ARG A 1 -5.09 -19.77 -1.41
CA ARG A 1 -5.93 -18.69 -1.94
C ARG A 1 -6.14 -17.67 -0.86
N GLY A 2 -7.32 -17.51 -0.41
CA GLY A 2 -7.56 -16.68 0.75
C GLY A 2 -7.49 -15.19 0.47
N ARG A 3 -6.83 -14.48 1.38
CA ARG A 3 -6.91 -13.01 1.43
C ARG A 3 -6.31 -12.32 0.21
N GLN A 4 -5.20 -12.82 -0.33
CA GLN A 4 -4.59 -12.21 -1.51
C GLN A 4 -5.49 -12.31 -2.73
N THR A 5 -6.13 -13.47 -2.93
CA THR A 5 -7.02 -13.66 -4.06
C THR A 5 -8.25 -12.75 -3.96
N ALA A 6 -8.85 -12.66 -2.78
CA ALA A 6 -10.00 -11.77 -2.55
C ALA A 6 -9.62 -10.30 -2.74
N ALA A 7 -8.45 -9.89 -2.25
CA ALA A 7 -7.97 -8.52 -2.41
C ALA A 7 -7.74 -8.16 -3.87
N VAL A 8 -7.18 -9.09 -4.65
CA VAL A 8 -6.96 -8.89 -6.08
C VAL A 8 -8.28 -8.76 -6.83
N GLU A 9 -9.27 -9.57 -6.49
CA GLU A 9 -10.60 -9.48 -7.09
C GLU A 9 -11.27 -8.15 -6.79
N GLN A 10 -11.18 -7.67 -5.55
CA GLN A 10 -11.68 -6.35 -5.17
C GLN A 10 -10.98 -5.24 -5.94
N LEU A 11 -9.67 -5.35 -6.10
CA LEU A 11 -8.90 -4.36 -6.86
C LEU A 11 -9.32 -4.34 -8.32
N ALA A 12 -9.56 -5.51 -8.92
CA ALA A 12 -10.02 -5.61 -10.31
C ALA A 12 -11.36 -4.90 -10.48
N GLU A 13 -12.30 -5.12 -9.55
CA GLU A 13 -13.59 -4.42 -9.56
C GLU A 13 -13.42 -2.91 -9.44
N LEU A 14 -12.54 -2.49 -8.54
CA LEU A 14 -12.25 -1.08 -8.31
C LEU A 14 -11.67 -0.40 -9.55
N LEU A 15 -10.79 -1.08 -10.27
CA LEU A 15 -10.19 -0.56 -11.49
C LEU A 15 -11.24 -0.34 -12.57
N ASP A 16 -12.21 -1.24 -12.67
CA ASP A 16 -13.30 -1.12 -13.64
C ASP A 16 -14.21 0.07 -13.31
N GLU A 17 -14.36 0.41 -12.05
CA GLU A 17 -15.25 1.47 -11.58
C GLU A 17 -14.55 2.81 -11.37
N ALA A 18 -13.22 2.81 -11.27
CA ALA A 18 -12.47 4.00 -10.88
C ALA A 18 -12.52 5.08 -11.96
N ALA A 19 -12.90 6.28 -11.54
CA ALA A 19 -12.83 7.48 -12.37
C ALA A 19 -11.44 8.09 -12.39
N ALA A 20 -10.58 7.75 -11.41
CA ALA A 20 -9.23 8.28 -11.26
C ALA A 20 -8.21 7.16 -11.45
N PRO A 21 -6.98 7.46 -11.89
CA PRO A 21 -5.92 6.47 -11.99
C PRO A 21 -5.60 5.85 -10.63
N VAL A 22 -5.35 4.55 -10.64
CA VAL A 22 -4.92 3.82 -9.46
C VAL A 22 -3.49 3.35 -9.69
N ALA A 23 -2.64 3.55 -8.71
CA ALA A 23 -1.25 3.15 -8.77
C ALA A 23 -0.90 2.25 -7.59
N ILE A 24 0.16 1.47 -7.72
CA ILE A 24 0.67 0.63 -6.66
C ILE A 24 2.16 0.93 -6.44
N ALA A 25 2.59 0.92 -5.19
CA ALA A 25 4.01 1.02 -4.87
C ALA A 25 4.72 -0.27 -5.31
N ASP A 26 5.94 -0.14 -5.84
CA ASP A 26 6.72 -1.28 -6.30
C ASP A 26 6.95 -2.33 -5.20
N LEU A 27 7.23 -1.89 -3.97
CA LEU A 27 7.44 -2.82 -2.86
C LEU A 27 6.13 -3.50 -2.44
N ALA A 28 5.00 -2.81 -2.56
CA ALA A 28 3.69 -3.42 -2.32
C ALA A 28 3.35 -4.44 -3.41
N LEU A 29 3.70 -4.16 -4.66
CA LEU A 29 3.55 -5.11 -5.75
C LEU A 29 4.33 -6.39 -5.47
N PHE A 30 5.57 -6.26 -5.00
CA PHE A 30 6.38 -7.41 -4.60
C PHE A 30 5.67 -8.22 -3.50
N GLU A 31 5.15 -7.56 -2.47
CA GLU A 31 4.46 -8.25 -1.38
C GLU A 31 3.23 -9.02 -1.86
N VAL A 32 2.46 -8.42 -2.76
CA VAL A 32 1.26 -9.08 -3.30
C VAL A 32 1.66 -10.30 -4.11
N LEU A 33 2.58 -10.15 -5.04
CA LEU A 33 2.92 -11.22 -5.98
C LEU A 33 3.65 -12.38 -5.29
N ARG A 34 4.50 -12.10 -4.31
CA ARG A 34 5.22 -13.15 -3.59
C ARG A 34 4.31 -14.04 -2.74
N GLY A 35 3.08 -13.57 -2.46
CA GLY A 35 2.15 -14.29 -1.59
C GLY A 35 1.45 -15.46 -2.25
N PHE A 36 1.53 -15.60 -3.57
CA PHE A 36 0.83 -16.65 -4.29
C PHE A 36 1.70 -17.91 -4.40
N ARG A 37 1.12 -19.04 -4.02
CA ARG A 37 1.81 -20.33 -4.07
C ARG A 37 1.55 -21.08 -5.37
N HIS A 38 0.41 -20.84 -6.00
CA HIS A 38 -0.01 -21.54 -7.20
C HIS A 38 0.18 -20.66 -8.42
N GLU A 39 0.79 -21.21 -9.46
CA GLU A 39 1.10 -20.48 -10.69
C GLU A 39 -0.15 -19.85 -11.31
N HIS A 40 -1.25 -20.58 -11.29
CA HIS A 40 -2.52 -20.08 -11.84
C HIS A 40 -2.96 -18.78 -11.15
N ASP A 41 -2.92 -18.77 -9.83
CA ASP A 41 -3.33 -17.59 -9.05
C ASP A 41 -2.32 -16.43 -9.24
N TYR A 42 -1.03 -16.75 -9.31
CA TYR A 42 0.01 -15.76 -9.57
C TYR A 42 -0.19 -15.07 -10.91
N VAL A 43 -0.42 -15.84 -11.97
CA VAL A 43 -0.60 -15.29 -13.32
C VAL A 43 -1.85 -14.40 -13.37
N ALA A 44 -2.93 -14.83 -12.73
CA ALA A 44 -4.15 -14.04 -12.68
C ALA A 44 -3.92 -12.71 -11.94
N ALA A 45 -3.23 -12.74 -10.81
CA ALA A 45 -2.91 -11.54 -10.04
C ALA A 45 -1.99 -10.60 -10.81
N ASP A 46 -0.95 -11.14 -11.42
CA ASP A 46 0.00 -10.36 -12.21
C ASP A 46 -0.71 -9.65 -13.37
N SER A 47 -1.64 -10.34 -14.01
CA SER A 47 -2.43 -9.77 -15.10
C SER A 47 -3.23 -8.54 -14.63
N VAL A 48 -3.85 -8.62 -13.44
CA VAL A 48 -4.58 -7.47 -12.88
C VAL A 48 -3.60 -6.34 -12.53
N MET A 49 -2.47 -6.67 -11.92
CA MET A 49 -1.48 -5.66 -11.50
C MET A 49 -0.87 -4.90 -12.67
N ARG A 50 -0.81 -5.51 -13.86
CA ARG A 50 -0.26 -4.85 -15.06
C ARG A 50 -1.14 -3.71 -15.56
N ALA A 51 -2.39 -3.62 -15.12
CA ALA A 51 -3.26 -2.49 -15.42
C ALA A 51 -2.95 -1.26 -14.54
N LEU A 52 -2.13 -1.42 -13.51
CA LEU A 52 -1.76 -0.35 -12.59
C LEU A 52 -0.47 0.33 -13.01
N ASP A 53 -0.37 1.63 -12.72
CA ASP A 53 0.92 2.30 -12.73
C ASP A 53 1.71 1.86 -11.50
N VAL A 54 2.98 1.56 -11.68
CA VAL A 54 3.85 1.17 -10.58
C VAL A 54 4.72 2.36 -10.20
N ILE A 55 4.68 2.72 -8.92
CA ILE A 55 5.44 3.86 -8.40
C ILE A 55 6.61 3.33 -7.59
N ALA A 56 7.82 3.80 -7.92
CA ALA A 56 8.99 3.49 -7.12
C ALA A 56 8.94 4.26 -5.81
N ILE A 57 8.94 3.55 -4.69
CA ILE A 57 9.04 4.15 -3.35
C ILE A 57 10.39 3.80 -2.74
N GLY A 58 10.76 4.51 -1.70
CA GLY A 58 12.08 4.39 -1.11
C GLY A 58 12.96 5.55 -1.58
N GLY A 59 14.24 5.33 -1.66
CA GLY A 59 15.18 6.40 -1.92
C GLY A 59 15.40 7.27 -0.69
N ASP A 60 16.32 8.23 -0.80
CA ASP A 60 16.79 8.98 0.37
C ASP A 60 15.69 9.79 1.06
N ALA A 61 14.95 10.57 0.30
CA ALA A 61 13.96 11.47 0.88
C ALA A 61 12.82 10.73 1.57
N ILE A 62 12.27 9.73 0.91
CA ILE A 62 11.16 8.96 1.48
C ILE A 62 11.62 8.14 2.68
N CYS A 63 12.81 7.54 2.61
CA CYS A 63 13.33 6.76 3.73
C CYS A 63 13.54 7.62 4.97
N ARG A 64 14.05 8.85 4.80
CA ARG A 64 14.23 9.76 5.93
C ARG A 64 12.91 10.21 6.52
N ALA A 65 11.94 10.56 5.68
CA ALA A 65 10.61 10.96 6.13
C ALA A 65 9.90 9.79 6.82
N ALA A 66 10.01 8.60 6.27
CA ALA A 66 9.43 7.39 6.86
C ALA A 66 10.02 7.10 8.24
N ALA A 67 11.33 7.25 8.39
CA ALA A 67 11.99 7.07 9.68
C ALA A 67 11.45 8.06 10.72
N GLN A 68 11.18 9.30 10.33
CA GLN A 68 10.58 10.28 11.24
C GLN A 68 9.16 9.90 11.63
N HIS A 69 8.33 9.48 10.68
CA HIS A 69 6.98 9.02 11.01
C HIS A 69 7.01 7.82 11.96
N TYR A 70 7.87 6.86 11.67
CA TYR A 70 8.01 5.66 12.53
C TYR A 70 8.42 6.04 13.96
N ARG A 71 9.42 6.91 14.09
CA ARG A 71 9.92 7.35 15.41
C ARG A 71 8.86 8.11 16.19
N GLU A 72 8.13 9.00 15.53
CA GLU A 72 7.05 9.77 16.16
C GLU A 72 5.94 8.85 16.68
N LEU A 73 5.54 7.86 15.86
CA LEU A 73 4.51 6.91 16.28
C LEU A 73 5.00 6.05 17.43
N ARG A 74 6.24 5.57 17.36
CA ARG A 74 6.82 4.76 18.44
C ARG A 74 6.89 5.53 19.75
N ALA A 75 7.21 6.81 19.69
CA ALA A 75 7.23 7.67 20.87
C ALA A 75 5.85 7.79 21.52
N ARG A 76 4.78 7.57 20.74
CA ARG A 76 3.40 7.56 21.23
C ARG A 76 2.89 6.15 21.53
N GLY A 77 3.77 5.16 21.56
CA GLY A 77 3.41 3.79 21.85
C GLY A 77 2.83 3.00 20.68
N VAL A 78 2.96 3.52 19.46
CA VAL A 78 2.44 2.84 18.26
C VAL A 78 3.61 2.24 17.49
N THR A 79 3.52 0.95 17.18
CA THR A 79 4.52 0.24 16.37
C THR A 79 3.82 -0.34 15.13
N ILE A 80 4.36 -0.03 13.95
CA ILE A 80 3.90 -0.59 12.70
C ILE A 80 4.80 -1.76 12.34
N ALA A 81 4.21 -2.94 12.14
CA ALA A 81 4.98 -4.17 11.96
C ALA A 81 5.74 -4.23 10.64
N SER A 82 5.17 -3.72 9.55
CA SER A 82 5.77 -3.82 8.23
C SER A 82 6.48 -2.52 7.85
N PRO A 83 7.80 -2.56 7.58
CA PRO A 83 8.52 -1.39 7.07
C PRO A 83 7.97 -0.89 5.73
N ILE A 84 7.49 -1.80 4.90
CA ILE A 84 6.93 -1.43 3.59
C ILE A 84 5.68 -0.57 3.77
N ASP A 85 4.85 -0.87 4.77
CA ASP A 85 3.66 -0.09 5.08
C ASP A 85 4.03 1.35 5.46
N VAL A 86 5.09 1.52 6.25
CA VAL A 86 5.57 2.86 6.63
C VAL A 86 6.03 3.64 5.41
N LEU A 87 6.79 3.00 4.53
CA LEU A 87 7.28 3.65 3.30
C LEU A 87 6.11 4.04 2.39
N GLN A 88 5.15 3.14 2.22
CA GLN A 88 4.00 3.39 1.37
C GLN A 88 3.14 4.53 1.90
N ALA A 89 2.84 4.53 3.19
CA ALA A 89 2.08 5.60 3.82
C ALA A 89 2.82 6.93 3.73
N THR A 90 4.13 6.92 3.93
CA THR A 90 4.96 8.12 3.84
C THR A 90 4.92 8.71 2.43
N TYR A 91 5.06 7.87 1.41
CA TYR A 91 4.96 8.34 0.03
C TYR A 91 3.61 9.03 -0.21
N CYS A 92 2.52 8.43 0.25
CA CYS A 92 1.18 9.00 0.09
C CYS A 92 1.05 10.36 0.81
N ILE A 93 1.60 10.48 2.02
CA ILE A 93 1.57 11.74 2.77
C ILE A 93 2.37 12.82 2.03
N GLU A 94 3.60 12.51 1.63
CA GLU A 94 4.50 13.47 0.99
C GLU A 94 4.00 13.95 -0.36
N HIS A 95 3.28 13.11 -1.09
CA HIS A 95 2.76 13.44 -2.42
C HIS A 95 1.27 13.73 -2.43
N ASN A 96 0.65 13.81 -1.25
CA ASN A 96 -0.78 14.12 -1.10
C ASN A 96 -1.68 13.12 -1.86
N HIS A 97 -1.33 11.83 -1.80
CA HIS A 97 -2.11 10.75 -2.38
C HIS A 97 -2.94 10.06 -1.31
N ALA A 98 -4.13 9.59 -1.68
CA ALA A 98 -4.92 8.75 -0.79
C ALA A 98 -4.47 7.30 -0.89
N LEU A 99 -4.43 6.61 0.24
CA LEU A 99 -4.07 5.20 0.31
C LEU A 99 -5.32 4.34 0.40
N LEU A 100 -5.38 3.34 -0.47
CA LEU A 100 -6.38 2.28 -0.37
C LEU A 100 -5.76 1.15 0.45
N HIS A 101 -6.37 0.82 1.60
CA HIS A 101 -5.86 -0.24 2.45
C HIS A 101 -6.98 -0.93 3.21
N ASN A 102 -6.65 -2.07 3.78
CA ASN A 102 -7.54 -2.84 4.64
C ASN A 102 -6.77 -3.36 5.85
N ASP A 103 -5.94 -2.50 6.45
CA ASP A 103 -5.07 -2.85 7.56
C ASP A 103 -5.11 -1.77 8.62
N ARG A 104 -5.33 -2.19 9.87
CA ARG A 104 -5.38 -1.30 11.03
C ARG A 104 -4.08 -0.56 11.28
N ASP A 105 -2.95 -1.09 10.83
CA ASP A 105 -1.65 -0.46 11.02
C ASP A 105 -1.60 0.94 10.39
N PHE A 106 -2.43 1.21 9.39
CA PHE A 106 -2.51 2.53 8.78
C PHE A 106 -3.38 3.53 9.54
N ASP A 107 -4.19 3.08 10.50
CA ASP A 107 -5.10 3.97 11.24
C ASP A 107 -4.33 5.05 12.01
N ALA A 108 -3.21 4.69 12.62
CA ALA A 108 -2.37 5.64 13.33
C ALA A 108 -1.74 6.67 12.40
N MET A 109 -1.33 6.25 11.20
CA MET A 109 -0.79 7.17 10.20
C MET A 109 -1.87 8.15 9.75
N GLU A 110 -3.09 7.68 9.58
CA GLU A 110 -4.22 8.54 9.23
C GLU A 110 -4.50 9.58 10.32
N SER A 111 -4.66 9.13 11.56
CA SER A 111 -5.08 10.01 12.65
C SER A 111 -3.96 10.89 13.18
N LEU A 112 -2.71 10.44 13.17
CA LEU A 112 -1.60 11.14 13.82
C LEU A 112 -0.62 11.80 12.84
N ARG A 113 -0.56 11.36 11.58
CA ARG A 113 0.43 11.84 10.62
C ARG A 113 -0.18 12.39 9.33
N GLY A 114 -1.50 12.46 9.26
CA GLY A 114 -2.15 13.11 8.13
C GLY A 114 -2.27 12.27 6.86
N LEU A 115 -2.15 10.94 6.97
CA LEU A 115 -2.37 10.06 5.83
C LEU A 115 -3.83 10.18 5.38
N LYS A 116 -4.04 10.38 4.08
CA LYS A 116 -5.38 10.34 3.50
C LYS A 116 -5.68 8.90 3.09
N VAL A 117 -6.91 8.49 3.33
CA VAL A 117 -7.36 7.13 3.03
C VAL A 117 -8.51 7.21 2.04
N TRP A 118 -8.47 6.34 1.03
CA TRP A 118 -9.57 6.22 0.10
C TRP A 118 -10.64 5.31 0.70
N ARG A 119 -11.83 5.86 0.87
CA ARG A 119 -13.01 5.13 1.35
C ARG A 119 -13.89 4.75 0.16
N HIS A 120 -14.41 3.55 0.20
CA HIS A 120 -15.26 3.05 -0.88
C HIS A 120 -16.43 2.21 -0.36
#